data_deb635aad792cf33bc314d4a8ed71ec6
#
_entry.id   deb635aad792cf33bc314d4a8ed71ec6
#
_cell.length_a   1.000
_cell.length_b   1.000
_cell.length_c   1.000
_cell.angle_alpha   90.00
_cell.angle_beta   90.00
_cell.angle_gamma   90.00
#
_symmetry.space_group_name_H-M   'P 1'
#
loop_
_entity.id
_entity.type
_entity.pdbx_description
1 polymer ?
#
loop_
_entity_poly.entity_id
_entity_poly.type
_entity_poly.pdbx_seq_one_letter_code
_entity_poly.pdbx_strand_id
1 'polypeptide(L)'
;MKKIGILLTAIIFISCNKNNEKADAYGNFEATEITVSSESNGKIEFLNVEEGAQLKKGSLVGLIDTLQLHYNREQLKASIETVQSKSTSVLSQINVLNEQLKTAKIEQTRIQNMYAENAATKRQIDEIDGKVKVIEKQISSVQTQNAPILNEIKSIKVQIEKLDDQIKKSKITNPVHGTVLTKYAEPSEITAFGKPLYKIANLNEMELRVYVTETQLAQIKIGQKVTVAIDADNDTKKYEGNITWISAQAEFTPKVIQTKEERANLVYAVKVAVKNDGSLKIGMPAEVWLK
;
A
#
# COMPACT_ATOMS: atom_id res chain seq x y z
N MET A 1 -20.87 -20.70 -97.69
CA MET A 1 -21.87 -21.34 -96.86
C MET A 1 -21.23 -21.96 -95.64
N LYS A 2 -20.91 -21.25 -94.61
CA LYS A 2 -20.65 -21.80 -93.26
C LYS A 2 -20.89 -20.70 -92.29
N LYS A 3 -21.91 -20.77 -91.51
CA LYS A 3 -22.29 -19.84 -90.41
C LYS A 3 -21.39 -20.21 -89.25
N ILE A 4 -20.51 -19.28 -88.84
CA ILE A 4 -19.75 -19.39 -87.64
C ILE A 4 -20.48 -18.62 -86.54
N GLY A 5 -21.02 -19.34 -85.58
CA GLY A 5 -21.63 -18.79 -84.38
C GLY A 5 -20.54 -18.35 -83.42
N ILE A 6 -20.52 -17.09 -83.09
CA ILE A 6 -19.67 -16.55 -82.06
C ILE A 6 -20.38 -16.69 -80.74
N LEU A 7 -19.89 -17.67 -79.92
CA LEU A 7 -20.31 -17.87 -78.52
C LEU A 7 -19.63 -16.81 -77.63
N LEU A 8 -20.35 -15.80 -77.26
CA LEU A 8 -19.85 -14.76 -76.38
C LEU A 8 -19.93 -15.24 -74.89
N THR A 9 -18.80 -15.74 -74.42
CA THR A 9 -18.68 -16.19 -73.01
C THR A 9 -18.54 -14.91 -72.10
N ALA A 10 -19.61 -14.52 -71.41
CA ALA A 10 -19.62 -13.49 -70.40
C ALA A 10 -18.94 -14.01 -69.12
N ILE A 11 -17.69 -13.65 -68.91
CA ILE A 11 -16.96 -13.86 -67.65
C ILE A 11 -17.49 -12.84 -66.65
N ILE A 12 -18.32 -13.26 -65.72
CA ILE A 12 -18.74 -12.49 -64.58
C ILE A 12 -17.58 -12.44 -63.60
N PHE A 13 -16.84 -11.33 -63.58
CA PHE A 13 -15.90 -11.01 -62.52
C PHE A 13 -16.70 -10.72 -61.26
N ILE A 14 -16.82 -11.72 -60.36
CA ILE A 14 -17.24 -11.50 -58.99
C ILE A 14 -16.04 -10.85 -58.31
N SER A 15 -15.98 -9.53 -58.39
CA SER A 15 -15.09 -8.73 -57.56
C SER A 15 -15.57 -8.84 -56.11
N CYS A 16 -14.92 -9.67 -55.31
CA CYS A 16 -15.00 -9.62 -53.88
C CYS A 16 -14.47 -8.24 -53.42
N ASN A 17 -15.34 -7.25 -53.37
CA ASN A 17 -15.08 -6.01 -52.72
C ASN A 17 -15.05 -6.28 -51.20
N LYS A 18 -13.88 -6.61 -50.66
CA LYS A 18 -13.67 -6.53 -49.20
C LYS A 18 -13.85 -5.06 -48.84
N ASN A 19 -15.04 -4.67 -48.42
CA ASN A 19 -15.26 -3.40 -47.75
C ASN A 19 -14.32 -3.38 -46.52
N ASN A 20 -13.13 -2.88 -46.69
CA ASN A 20 -12.30 -2.44 -45.59
C ASN A 20 -12.95 -1.15 -45.02
N GLU A 21 -13.96 -1.30 -44.16
CA GLU A 21 -14.46 -0.18 -43.38
C GLU A 21 -13.28 0.34 -42.58
N LYS A 22 -12.87 1.57 -42.86
CA LYS A 22 -11.80 2.22 -42.12
C LYS A 22 -12.20 2.30 -40.65
N ALA A 23 -11.27 1.98 -39.75
CA ALA A 23 -11.49 2.16 -38.34
C ALA A 23 -11.77 3.63 -38.01
N ASP A 24 -12.64 3.85 -37.02
CA ASP A 24 -13.02 5.19 -36.57
C ASP A 24 -11.91 5.85 -35.75
N ALA A 25 -11.11 5.07 -35.02
CA ALA A 25 -10.02 5.57 -34.18
C ALA A 25 -8.88 4.54 -34.07
N TYR A 26 -7.70 5.05 -33.77
CA TYR A 26 -6.46 4.29 -33.61
C TYR A 26 -5.82 4.62 -32.28
N GLY A 27 -5.14 3.64 -31.69
CA GLY A 27 -4.43 3.85 -30.45
C GLY A 27 -3.54 2.67 -30.04
N ASN A 28 -3.03 2.74 -28.82
CA ASN A 28 -2.17 1.71 -28.26
C ASN A 28 -2.72 1.23 -26.93
N PHE A 29 -2.48 -0.07 -26.67
CA PHE A 29 -2.80 -0.64 -25.36
C PHE A 29 -1.84 -0.13 -24.29
N GLU A 30 -2.41 0.25 -23.15
CA GLU A 30 -1.73 0.65 -21.93
C GLU A 30 -2.18 -0.24 -20.77
N ALA A 31 -1.41 -0.27 -19.70
CA ALA A 31 -1.83 -0.84 -18.43
C ALA A 31 -1.42 0.09 -17.28
N THR A 32 -2.16 0.07 -16.19
CA THR A 32 -1.75 0.79 -14.99
C THR A 32 -0.55 0.08 -14.36
N GLU A 33 0.62 0.69 -14.48
CA GLU A 33 1.87 0.20 -13.95
C GLU A 33 2.08 0.70 -12.51
N ILE A 34 2.44 -0.21 -11.61
CA ILE A 34 2.79 0.10 -10.23
C ILE A 34 4.27 -0.24 -10.02
N THR A 35 5.05 0.76 -9.66
CA THR A 35 6.43 0.56 -9.24
C THR A 35 6.45 0.26 -7.75
N VAL A 36 6.87 -0.95 -7.39
CA VAL A 36 7.08 -1.36 -6.00
C VAL A 36 8.49 -0.95 -5.60
N SER A 37 8.56 -0.07 -4.61
CA SER A 37 9.82 0.47 -4.10
C SER A 37 10.10 -0.02 -2.68
N SER A 38 11.36 0.02 -2.27
CA SER A 38 11.78 -0.31 -0.91
C SER A 38 11.21 0.69 0.10
N GLU A 39 10.67 0.19 1.20
CA GLU A 39 10.24 0.99 2.36
C GLU A 39 11.27 0.95 3.50
N SER A 40 12.43 0.29 3.28
CA SER A 40 13.49 0.13 4.27
C SER A 40 14.87 0.21 3.63
N ASN A 41 15.88 0.49 4.46
CA ASN A 41 17.29 0.47 4.05
C ASN A 41 17.92 -0.83 4.50
N GLY A 42 18.77 -1.43 3.66
CA GLY A 42 19.54 -2.62 4.02
C GLY A 42 19.85 -3.52 2.83
N LYS A 43 20.45 -4.65 3.11
CA LYS A 43 20.74 -5.69 2.12
C LYS A 43 19.45 -6.47 1.82
N ILE A 44 19.20 -6.75 0.57
CA ILE A 44 18.11 -7.63 0.15
C ILE A 44 18.52 -9.08 0.42
N GLU A 45 17.86 -9.73 1.38
CA GLU A 45 18.13 -11.14 1.71
C GLU A 45 17.62 -12.08 0.63
N PHE A 46 16.38 -11.83 0.16
CA PHE A 46 15.81 -12.50 -1.00
C PHE A 46 14.80 -11.59 -1.69
N LEU A 47 14.60 -11.81 -2.99
CA LEU A 47 13.59 -11.15 -3.83
C LEU A 47 13.10 -12.16 -4.86
N ASN A 48 12.00 -12.85 -4.55
CA ASN A 48 11.37 -13.88 -5.38
C ASN A 48 10.43 -13.24 -6.40
N VAL A 49 11.00 -12.46 -7.29
CA VAL A 49 10.33 -11.73 -8.35
C VAL A 49 11.08 -12.00 -9.64
N GLU A 50 10.35 -12.45 -10.67
CA GLU A 50 10.90 -12.65 -12.02
C GLU A 50 10.01 -11.97 -13.04
N GLU A 51 10.59 -11.43 -14.10
CA GLU A 51 9.86 -10.79 -15.19
C GLU A 51 8.93 -11.81 -15.87
N GLY A 52 7.69 -11.43 -16.11
CA GLY A 52 6.63 -12.30 -16.63
C GLY A 52 5.91 -13.13 -15.58
N ALA A 53 6.41 -13.24 -14.35
CA ALA A 53 5.73 -13.99 -13.30
C ALA A 53 4.44 -13.29 -12.83
N GLN A 54 3.42 -14.10 -12.53
CA GLN A 54 2.17 -13.60 -11.92
C GLN A 54 2.25 -13.64 -10.40
N LEU A 55 2.02 -12.51 -9.77
CA LEU A 55 2.03 -12.35 -8.33
C LEU A 55 0.64 -12.05 -7.77
N LYS A 56 0.31 -12.64 -6.62
CA LYS A 56 -0.95 -12.36 -5.91
C LYS A 56 -0.78 -11.16 -4.98
N LYS A 57 -1.85 -10.38 -4.83
CA LYS A 57 -1.89 -9.30 -3.84
C LYS A 57 -1.62 -9.84 -2.43
N GLY A 58 -0.74 -9.15 -1.67
CA GLY A 58 -0.37 -9.51 -0.29
C GLY A 58 0.65 -10.65 -0.17
N SER A 59 1.13 -11.24 -1.26
CA SER A 59 2.20 -12.24 -1.20
C SER A 59 3.52 -11.60 -0.75
N LEU A 60 4.23 -12.27 0.15
CA LEU A 60 5.59 -11.89 0.53
C LEU A 60 6.54 -12.29 -0.60
N VAL A 61 7.16 -11.31 -1.23
CA VAL A 61 8.03 -11.52 -2.40
C VAL A 61 9.50 -11.23 -2.11
N GLY A 62 9.81 -10.59 -0.97
CA GLY A 62 11.19 -10.29 -0.61
C GLY A 62 11.34 -9.89 0.85
N LEU A 63 12.58 -9.84 1.29
CA LEU A 63 12.96 -9.41 2.63
C LEU A 63 14.26 -8.61 2.56
N ILE A 64 14.28 -7.51 3.26
CA ILE A 64 15.47 -6.71 3.52
C ILE A 64 15.98 -7.09 4.91
N ASP A 65 17.29 -7.17 5.11
CA ASP A 65 17.92 -7.56 6.37
C ASP A 65 17.37 -6.74 7.55
N THR A 66 16.91 -7.45 8.57
CA THR A 66 16.31 -6.91 9.79
C THR A 66 17.08 -7.26 11.05
N LEU A 67 18.24 -7.91 10.93
CA LEU A 67 18.96 -8.47 12.08
C LEU A 67 19.30 -7.38 13.11
N GLN A 68 19.81 -6.24 12.65
CA GLN A 68 20.13 -5.12 13.53
C GLN A 68 18.89 -4.53 14.21
N LEU A 69 17.77 -4.44 13.49
CA LEU A 69 16.50 -3.97 14.05
C LEU A 69 15.97 -4.93 15.13
N HIS A 70 16.12 -6.24 14.92
CA HIS A 70 15.77 -7.24 15.92
C HIS A 70 16.63 -7.11 17.20
N TYR A 71 17.94 -6.94 17.07
CA TYR A 71 18.81 -6.75 18.25
C TYR A 71 18.47 -5.47 19.01
N ASN A 72 18.24 -4.37 18.32
CA ASN A 72 17.83 -3.11 18.94
C ASN A 72 16.51 -3.27 19.71
N ARG A 73 15.54 -3.99 19.12
CA ARG A 73 14.26 -4.27 19.78
C ARG A 73 14.44 -5.11 21.05
N GLU A 74 15.24 -6.18 21.01
CA GLU A 74 15.50 -7.02 22.18
C GLU A 74 16.25 -6.23 23.28
N GLN A 75 17.16 -5.34 22.92
CA GLN A 75 17.81 -4.44 23.87
C GLN A 75 16.81 -3.53 24.59
N LEU A 76 15.83 -2.95 23.85
CA LEU A 76 14.78 -2.14 24.45
C LEU A 76 13.86 -2.95 25.34
N LYS A 77 13.56 -4.21 25.01
CA LYS A 77 12.79 -5.12 25.88
C LYS A 77 13.53 -5.37 27.21
N ALA A 78 14.81 -5.66 27.16
CA ALA A 78 15.63 -5.81 28.37
C ALA A 78 15.67 -4.52 29.20
N SER A 79 15.67 -3.35 28.55
CA SER A 79 15.57 -2.07 29.24
C SER A 79 14.23 -1.90 29.96
N ILE A 80 13.11 -2.33 29.40
CA ILE A 80 11.82 -2.35 30.09
C ILE A 80 11.88 -3.19 31.37
N GLU A 81 12.47 -4.38 31.31
CA GLU A 81 12.60 -5.26 32.48
C GLU A 81 13.41 -4.59 33.60
N THR A 82 14.49 -3.90 33.23
CA THR A 82 15.29 -3.13 34.17
C THR A 82 14.49 -1.99 34.82
N VAL A 83 13.75 -1.21 34.02
CA VAL A 83 12.94 -0.11 34.54
C VAL A 83 11.76 -0.65 35.36
N GLN A 84 11.18 -1.78 34.97
CA GLN A 84 10.07 -2.41 35.70
C GLN A 84 10.52 -2.91 37.09
N SER A 85 11.78 -3.36 37.23
CA SER A 85 12.39 -3.72 38.52
C SER A 85 12.42 -2.53 39.48
N LYS A 86 12.65 -1.30 38.99
CA LYS A 86 12.56 -0.07 39.82
C LYS A 86 11.15 0.14 40.34
N SER A 87 10.12 -0.06 39.50
CA SER A 87 8.70 0.04 39.93
C SER A 87 8.38 -0.98 41.01
N THR A 88 8.85 -2.22 40.87
CA THR A 88 8.66 -3.27 41.86
C THR A 88 9.31 -2.90 43.20
N SER A 89 10.52 -2.28 43.18
CA SER A 89 11.19 -1.77 44.38
C SER A 89 10.37 -0.68 45.08
N VAL A 90 9.82 0.27 44.33
CA VAL A 90 8.93 1.32 44.87
C VAL A 90 7.69 0.72 45.52
N LEU A 91 7.04 -0.26 44.86
CA LEU A 91 5.88 -0.96 45.43
C LEU A 91 6.22 -1.71 46.71
N SER A 92 7.38 -2.38 46.78
CA SER A 92 7.87 -3.05 47.98
C SER A 92 8.07 -2.06 49.16
N GLN A 93 8.62 -0.89 48.87
CA GLN A 93 8.81 0.16 49.90
C GLN A 93 7.45 0.67 50.39
N ILE A 94 6.46 0.87 49.49
CA ILE A 94 5.09 1.26 49.90
C ILE A 94 4.48 0.18 50.80
N ASN A 95 4.66 -1.11 50.51
CA ASN A 95 4.14 -2.20 51.32
C ASN A 95 4.72 -2.18 52.77
N VAL A 96 6.02 -1.94 52.90
CA VAL A 96 6.67 -1.77 54.21
C VAL A 96 6.04 -0.61 55.00
N LEU A 97 5.90 0.55 54.33
CA LEU A 97 5.29 1.73 54.95
C LEU A 97 3.79 1.46 55.34
N ASN A 98 3.06 0.71 54.56
CA ASN A 98 1.66 0.34 54.88
C ASN A 98 1.59 -0.54 56.11
N GLU A 99 2.50 -1.49 56.33
CA GLU A 99 2.52 -2.29 57.58
C GLU A 99 2.93 -1.44 58.79
N GLN A 100 3.84 -0.46 58.61
CA GLN A 100 4.15 0.52 59.67
C GLN A 100 2.96 1.40 59.99
N LEU A 101 2.20 1.86 58.97
CA LEU A 101 0.97 2.63 59.15
C LEU A 101 -0.09 1.84 59.91
N LYS A 102 -0.28 0.60 59.54
CA LYS A 102 -1.22 -0.32 60.21
C LYS A 102 -0.91 -0.49 61.69
N THR A 103 0.37 -0.69 62.05
CA THR A 103 0.82 -0.81 63.41
C THR A 103 0.62 0.51 64.16
N ALA A 104 0.93 1.64 63.54
CA ALA A 104 0.75 2.99 64.16
C ALA A 104 -0.75 3.31 64.39
N LYS A 105 -1.65 2.90 63.48
CA LYS A 105 -3.11 3.06 63.62
C LYS A 105 -3.70 2.19 64.76
N ILE A 106 -3.20 0.99 64.97
CA ILE A 106 -3.60 0.16 66.14
C ILE A 106 -3.20 0.86 67.42
N GLU A 107 -1.97 1.38 67.52
CA GLU A 107 -1.48 2.11 68.68
C GLU A 107 -2.25 3.40 68.89
N GLN A 108 -2.57 4.14 67.81
CA GLN A 108 -3.41 5.34 67.86
C GLN A 108 -4.77 5.04 68.48
N THR A 109 -5.44 4.00 68.04
CA THR A 109 -6.73 3.57 68.59
C THR A 109 -6.63 3.23 70.06
N ARG A 110 -5.55 2.56 70.49
CA ARG A 110 -5.30 2.20 71.90
C ARG A 110 -5.13 3.44 72.76
N ILE A 111 -4.30 4.39 72.35
CA ILE A 111 -4.04 5.68 73.09
C ILE A 111 -5.31 6.51 73.11
N GLN A 112 -6.10 6.57 72.06
CA GLN A 112 -7.38 7.28 72.03
C GLN A 112 -8.39 6.72 73.06
N ASN A 113 -8.50 5.40 73.17
CA ASN A 113 -9.33 4.75 74.16
C ASN A 113 -8.85 5.04 75.58
N MET A 114 -7.54 4.96 75.85
CA MET A 114 -6.96 5.29 77.15
C MET A 114 -7.20 6.76 77.51
N TYR A 115 -7.11 7.67 76.54
CA TYR A 115 -7.38 9.10 76.78
C TYR A 115 -8.86 9.34 77.13
N ALA A 116 -9.79 8.64 76.49
CA ALA A 116 -11.22 8.69 76.79
C ALA A 116 -11.51 8.23 78.25
N GLU A 117 -10.69 7.29 78.77
CA GLU A 117 -10.75 6.79 80.14
C GLU A 117 -9.87 7.61 81.14
N ASN A 118 -9.33 8.77 80.75
CA ASN A 118 -8.39 9.59 81.49
C ASN A 118 -7.06 8.89 81.87
N ALA A 119 -6.70 7.81 81.18
CA ALA A 119 -5.47 7.04 81.39
C ALA A 119 -4.31 7.39 80.44
N ALA A 120 -4.49 8.40 79.55
CA ALA A 120 -3.47 8.96 78.70
C ALA A 120 -3.54 10.48 78.67
N THR A 121 -2.40 11.14 78.26
CA THR A 121 -2.28 12.60 78.18
C THR A 121 -2.59 13.10 76.77
N LYS A 122 -3.00 14.37 76.65
CA LYS A 122 -3.18 15.05 75.37
C LYS A 122 -1.89 15.03 74.51
N ARG A 123 -0.74 15.14 75.13
CA ARG A 123 0.56 15.08 74.46
C ARG A 123 0.77 13.71 73.76
N GLN A 124 0.37 12.61 74.43
CA GLN A 124 0.46 11.27 73.83
C GLN A 124 -0.45 11.10 72.60
N ILE A 125 -1.66 11.67 72.60
CA ILE A 125 -2.53 11.74 71.43
C ILE A 125 -1.84 12.49 70.29
N ASP A 126 -1.36 13.69 70.58
CA ASP A 126 -0.73 14.57 69.56
C ASP A 126 0.55 13.93 68.95
N GLU A 127 1.32 13.18 69.75
CA GLU A 127 2.50 12.42 69.31
C GLU A 127 2.11 11.25 68.35
N ILE A 128 1.10 10.46 68.68
CA ILE A 128 0.71 9.35 67.84
C ILE A 128 0.02 9.82 66.56
N ASP A 129 -0.82 10.85 66.60
CA ASP A 129 -1.46 11.47 65.47
C ASP A 129 -0.42 12.05 64.50
N GLY A 130 0.61 12.70 65.07
CA GLY A 130 1.76 13.17 64.27
C GLY A 130 2.52 12.07 63.59
N LYS A 131 2.77 10.93 64.27
CA LYS A 131 3.44 9.77 63.71
C LYS A 131 2.64 9.14 62.57
N VAL A 132 1.33 8.94 62.74
CA VAL A 132 0.45 8.41 61.65
C VAL A 132 0.50 9.33 60.45
N LYS A 133 0.35 10.64 60.63
CA LYS A 133 0.38 11.64 59.57
C LYS A 133 1.73 11.65 58.79
N VAL A 134 2.86 11.50 59.50
CA VAL A 134 4.19 11.39 58.87
C VAL A 134 4.27 10.19 57.97
N ILE A 135 3.83 8.97 58.44
CA ILE A 135 3.85 7.76 57.63
C ILE A 135 2.97 7.90 56.38
N GLU A 136 1.76 8.46 56.54
CA GLU A 136 0.86 8.71 55.38
C GLU A 136 1.50 9.64 54.35
N LYS A 137 2.20 10.68 54.78
CA LYS A 137 2.95 11.56 53.86
C LYS A 137 4.15 10.89 53.21
N GLN A 138 4.84 9.99 53.93
CA GLN A 138 5.91 9.17 53.34
C GLN A 138 5.38 8.24 52.26
N ILE A 139 4.25 7.55 52.52
CA ILE A 139 3.59 6.70 51.48
C ILE A 139 3.26 7.55 50.24
N SER A 140 2.62 8.70 50.43
CA SER A 140 2.29 9.57 49.29
C SER A 140 3.53 10.03 48.53
N SER A 141 4.62 10.37 49.23
CA SER A 141 5.89 10.76 48.58
C SER A 141 6.50 9.63 47.78
N VAL A 142 6.51 8.39 48.28
CA VAL A 142 7.04 7.22 47.59
C VAL A 142 6.13 6.84 46.39
N GLN A 143 4.81 6.96 46.55
CA GLN A 143 3.86 6.71 45.43
C GLN A 143 4.13 7.60 44.21
N THR A 144 4.49 8.89 44.46
CA THR A 144 4.78 9.81 43.35
C THR A 144 6.00 9.39 42.53
N GLN A 145 6.92 8.61 43.08
CA GLN A 145 8.11 8.11 42.38
C GLN A 145 7.78 7.06 41.30
N ASN A 146 6.59 6.44 41.36
CA ASN A 146 6.20 5.41 40.38
C ASN A 146 5.76 6.02 39.03
N ALA A 147 5.18 7.20 39.02
CA ALA A 147 4.66 7.82 37.79
C ALA A 147 5.75 8.09 36.73
N PRO A 148 6.92 8.65 37.07
CA PRO A 148 8.03 8.79 36.10
C PRO A 148 8.49 7.45 35.53
N ILE A 149 8.57 6.39 36.35
CA ILE A 149 8.98 5.04 35.94
C ILE A 149 7.99 4.47 34.92
N LEU A 150 6.69 4.62 35.15
CA LEU A 150 5.66 4.17 34.22
C LEU A 150 5.72 4.97 32.89
N ASN A 151 6.02 6.26 32.94
CA ASN A 151 6.20 7.10 31.76
C ASN A 151 7.45 6.67 30.95
N GLU A 152 8.56 6.31 31.64
CA GLU A 152 9.76 5.78 31.01
C GLU A 152 9.46 4.46 30.27
N ILE A 153 8.75 3.52 30.91
CA ILE A 153 8.29 2.27 30.27
C ILE A 153 7.45 2.57 29.03
N LYS A 154 6.50 3.51 29.13
CA LYS A 154 5.67 3.91 28.00
C LYS A 154 6.50 4.45 26.83
N SER A 155 7.51 5.27 27.12
CA SER A 155 8.42 5.82 26.10
C SER A 155 9.20 4.72 25.40
N ILE A 156 9.73 3.74 26.14
CA ILE A 156 10.46 2.59 25.57
C ILE A 156 9.51 1.73 24.71
N LYS A 157 8.28 1.51 25.13
CA LYS A 157 7.28 0.77 24.32
C LYS A 157 7.03 1.43 22.97
N VAL A 158 6.91 2.75 22.91
CA VAL A 158 6.77 3.50 21.66
C VAL A 158 8.00 3.32 20.74
N GLN A 159 9.20 3.24 21.31
CA GLN A 159 10.41 2.96 20.56
C GLN A 159 10.42 1.54 19.97
N ILE A 160 9.92 0.55 20.73
CA ILE A 160 9.74 -0.82 20.23
C ILE A 160 8.73 -0.86 19.08
N GLU A 161 7.58 -0.20 19.23
CA GLU A 161 6.56 -0.11 18.16
C GLU A 161 7.13 0.50 16.86
N LYS A 162 7.99 1.52 16.99
CA LYS A 162 8.71 2.10 15.84
C LYS A 162 9.63 1.09 15.15
N LEU A 163 10.37 0.27 15.93
CA LEU A 163 11.21 -0.78 15.37
C LEU A 163 10.38 -1.89 14.72
N ASP A 164 9.26 -2.27 15.32
CA ASP A 164 8.35 -3.27 14.75
C ASP A 164 7.75 -2.79 13.41
N ASP A 165 7.42 -1.50 13.28
CA ASP A 165 6.99 -0.91 12.01
C ASP A 165 8.12 -0.97 10.95
N GLN A 166 9.37 -0.66 11.34
CA GLN A 166 10.52 -0.77 10.43
C GLN A 166 10.77 -2.21 9.99
N ILE A 167 10.68 -3.19 10.90
CA ILE A 167 10.78 -4.62 10.60
C ILE A 167 9.66 -5.06 9.65
N LYS A 168 8.44 -4.56 9.86
CA LYS A 168 7.31 -4.83 8.97
C LYS A 168 7.55 -4.27 7.57
N LYS A 169 8.06 -3.05 7.45
CA LYS A 169 8.38 -2.39 6.17
C LYS A 169 9.57 -3.01 5.44
N SER A 170 10.40 -3.78 6.14
CA SER A 170 11.47 -4.55 5.52
C SER A 170 10.96 -5.80 4.77
N LYS A 171 9.72 -6.21 5.00
CA LYS A 171 9.04 -7.28 4.24
C LYS A 171 8.45 -6.69 2.98
N ILE A 172 8.95 -7.11 1.83
CA ILE A 172 8.46 -6.66 0.53
C ILE A 172 7.22 -7.49 0.18
N THR A 173 6.04 -6.85 0.26
CA THR A 173 4.76 -7.49 -0.07
C THR A 173 4.21 -6.93 -1.37
N ASN A 174 3.70 -7.82 -2.23
CA ASN A 174 3.13 -7.41 -3.50
C ASN A 174 1.79 -6.68 -3.31
N PRO A 175 1.62 -5.42 -3.79
CA PRO A 175 0.44 -4.61 -3.50
C PRO A 175 -0.79 -4.98 -4.32
N VAL A 176 -0.64 -5.59 -5.50
CA VAL A 176 -1.73 -5.88 -6.43
C VAL A 176 -1.59 -7.27 -7.04
N HIS A 177 -2.68 -7.82 -7.55
CA HIS A 177 -2.60 -8.98 -8.43
C HIS A 177 -2.16 -8.53 -9.82
N GLY A 178 -1.13 -9.17 -10.40
CA GLY A 178 -0.63 -8.77 -11.72
C GLY A 178 0.59 -9.56 -12.17
N THR A 179 1.10 -9.14 -13.32
CA THR A 179 2.32 -9.67 -13.94
C THR A 179 3.47 -8.71 -13.74
N VAL A 180 4.62 -9.22 -13.34
CA VAL A 180 5.86 -8.44 -13.22
C VAL A 180 6.33 -8.02 -14.60
N LEU A 181 6.51 -6.72 -14.80
CA LEU A 181 6.96 -6.16 -16.08
C LEU A 181 8.48 -6.02 -16.13
N THR A 182 9.07 -5.55 -15.03
CA THR A 182 10.51 -5.27 -14.95
C THR A 182 10.99 -5.47 -13.52
N LYS A 183 12.15 -6.09 -13.37
CA LYS A 183 12.88 -6.24 -12.12
C LYS A 183 14.05 -5.26 -12.08
N TYR A 184 14.18 -4.49 -11.00
CA TYR A 184 15.20 -3.44 -10.87
C TYR A 184 16.28 -3.76 -9.83
N ALA A 185 16.08 -4.77 -8.99
CA ALA A 185 16.99 -5.13 -7.92
C ALA A 185 17.16 -6.64 -7.79
N GLU A 186 18.34 -7.06 -7.33
CA GLU A 186 18.67 -8.47 -7.13
C GLU A 186 18.93 -8.79 -5.65
N PRO A 187 18.76 -10.06 -5.23
CA PRO A 187 19.20 -10.52 -3.93
C PRO A 187 20.68 -10.17 -3.68
N SER A 188 21.02 -9.86 -2.45
CA SER A 188 22.35 -9.41 -2.01
C SER A 188 22.74 -7.98 -2.36
N GLU A 189 21.96 -7.26 -3.14
CA GLU A 189 22.16 -5.82 -3.32
C GLU A 189 21.75 -5.02 -2.08
N ILE A 190 22.35 -3.85 -1.92
CA ILE A 190 21.93 -2.86 -0.92
C ILE A 190 20.87 -1.97 -1.52
N THR A 191 19.73 -1.89 -0.85
CA THR A 191 18.63 -0.98 -1.21
C THR A 191 18.46 0.14 -0.19
N ALA A 192 17.75 1.20 -0.60
CA ALA A 192 17.42 2.34 0.24
C ALA A 192 15.93 2.69 0.09
N PHE A 193 15.39 3.41 1.07
CA PHE A 193 14.01 3.91 1.02
C PHE A 193 13.73 4.63 -0.29
N GLY A 194 12.62 4.23 -0.96
CA GLY A 194 12.18 4.76 -2.25
C GLY A 194 12.89 4.17 -3.47
N LYS A 195 13.93 3.34 -3.33
CA LYS A 195 14.58 2.68 -4.48
C LYS A 195 13.63 1.68 -5.12
N PRO A 196 13.37 1.75 -6.46
CA PRO A 196 12.54 0.78 -7.16
C PRO A 196 13.09 -0.64 -7.03
N LEU A 197 12.22 -1.61 -6.79
CA LEU A 197 12.55 -3.03 -6.71
C LEU A 197 12.04 -3.79 -7.94
N TYR A 198 10.79 -3.56 -8.30
CA TYR A 198 10.19 -4.12 -9.51
C TYR A 198 8.96 -3.32 -9.93
N LYS A 199 8.52 -3.54 -11.17
CA LYS A 199 7.30 -2.96 -11.72
C LYS A 199 6.29 -4.07 -12.03
N ILE A 200 5.03 -3.85 -11.68
CA ILE A 200 3.93 -4.81 -11.87
C ILE A 200 2.71 -4.13 -12.46
N ALA A 201 1.97 -4.84 -13.29
CA ALA A 201 0.67 -4.39 -13.81
C ALA A 201 -0.34 -5.52 -13.84
N ASN A 202 -1.62 -5.18 -13.68
CA ASN A 202 -2.70 -6.12 -13.98
C ASN A 202 -2.93 -6.15 -15.50
N LEU A 203 -2.55 -7.24 -16.13
CA LEU A 203 -2.70 -7.42 -17.57
C LEU A 203 -3.99 -8.17 -17.97
N ASN A 204 -4.85 -8.56 -17.03
CA ASN A 204 -6.11 -9.24 -17.32
C ASN A 204 -7.13 -8.31 -18.00
N GLU A 205 -7.04 -7.04 -17.73
CA GLU A 205 -7.82 -5.98 -18.35
C GLU A 205 -6.86 -4.88 -18.79
N MET A 206 -6.90 -4.55 -20.07
CA MET A 206 -6.02 -3.55 -20.68
C MET A 206 -6.82 -2.30 -21.01
N GLU A 207 -6.20 -1.16 -20.92
CA GLU A 207 -6.73 0.12 -21.40
C GLU A 207 -6.20 0.39 -22.80
N LEU A 208 -7.09 0.49 -23.78
CA LEU A 208 -6.73 0.99 -25.10
C LEU A 208 -6.97 2.52 -25.13
N ARG A 209 -5.90 3.28 -25.28
CA ARG A 209 -5.97 4.73 -25.45
C ARG A 209 -6.04 5.06 -26.92
N VAL A 210 -7.19 5.57 -27.37
CA VAL A 210 -7.44 5.98 -28.75
C VAL A 210 -7.73 7.46 -28.82
N TYR A 211 -7.62 8.02 -30.02
CA TYR A 211 -7.85 9.43 -30.28
C TYR A 211 -8.99 9.61 -31.27
N VAL A 212 -9.98 10.41 -30.91
CA VAL A 212 -11.14 10.72 -31.72
C VAL A 212 -11.21 12.21 -32.06
N THR A 213 -11.84 12.52 -33.20
CA THR A 213 -12.10 13.90 -33.62
C THR A 213 -13.28 14.50 -32.88
N GLU A 214 -13.47 15.81 -32.94
CA GLU A 214 -14.61 16.51 -32.36
C GLU A 214 -15.96 15.99 -32.89
N THR A 215 -16.04 15.67 -34.16
CA THR A 215 -17.25 15.11 -34.79
C THR A 215 -17.60 13.73 -34.27
N GLN A 216 -16.60 12.89 -34.01
CA GLN A 216 -16.80 11.55 -33.44
C GLN A 216 -17.13 11.64 -31.94
N LEU A 217 -16.59 12.64 -31.22
CA LEU A 217 -16.83 12.84 -29.80
C LEU A 217 -18.33 13.03 -29.49
N ALA A 218 -19.06 13.71 -30.38
CA ALA A 218 -20.50 13.90 -30.24
C ALA A 218 -21.32 12.60 -30.30
N GLN A 219 -20.74 11.53 -30.82
CA GLN A 219 -21.42 10.25 -31.05
C GLN A 219 -21.09 9.17 -30.02
N ILE A 220 -20.17 9.45 -29.10
CA ILE A 220 -19.70 8.47 -28.11
C ILE A 220 -20.12 8.84 -26.70
N LYS A 221 -20.27 7.84 -25.84
CA LYS A 221 -20.63 7.99 -24.42
C LYS A 221 -19.83 7.03 -23.55
N ILE A 222 -19.57 7.43 -22.32
CA ILE A 222 -19.02 6.54 -21.31
C ILE A 222 -19.97 5.37 -21.09
N GLY A 223 -19.43 4.15 -21.04
CA GLY A 223 -20.17 2.91 -20.93
C GLY A 223 -20.60 2.31 -22.30
N GLN A 224 -20.34 3.00 -23.41
CA GLN A 224 -20.64 2.47 -24.74
C GLN A 224 -19.72 1.30 -25.08
N LYS A 225 -20.31 0.22 -25.65
CA LYS A 225 -19.57 -0.91 -26.21
C LYS A 225 -19.01 -0.53 -27.57
N VAL A 226 -17.79 -0.95 -27.82
CA VAL A 226 -17.07 -0.71 -29.08
C VAL A 226 -16.37 -2.00 -29.51
N THR A 227 -16.11 -2.12 -30.82
CA THR A 227 -15.30 -3.21 -31.34
C THR A 227 -13.87 -2.75 -31.45
N VAL A 228 -12.96 -3.50 -30.84
CA VAL A 228 -11.51 -3.29 -30.90
C VAL A 228 -10.89 -4.41 -31.73
N ALA A 229 -9.97 -4.08 -32.61
CA ALA A 229 -9.26 -5.07 -33.41
C ALA A 229 -7.75 -4.87 -33.37
N ILE A 230 -7.03 -5.97 -33.37
CA ILE A 230 -5.58 -6.02 -33.52
C ILE A 230 -5.22 -6.83 -34.75
N ASP A 231 -4.10 -6.53 -35.35
CA ASP A 231 -3.54 -7.32 -36.43
C ASP A 231 -3.03 -8.68 -35.87
N ALA A 232 -3.44 -9.77 -36.49
CA ALA A 232 -2.98 -11.11 -36.17
C ALA A 232 -2.66 -11.88 -37.46
N ASP A 233 -1.40 -12.21 -37.67
CA ASP A 233 -0.82 -12.92 -38.82
C ASP A 233 -1.48 -12.61 -40.19
N ASN A 234 -2.55 -13.29 -40.55
CA ASN A 234 -3.27 -13.10 -41.82
C ASN A 234 -4.73 -12.66 -41.62
N ASP A 235 -5.14 -12.34 -40.39
CA ASP A 235 -6.51 -11.95 -40.05
C ASP A 235 -6.51 -10.88 -38.95
N THR A 236 -7.66 -10.31 -38.66
CA THR A 236 -7.87 -9.29 -37.63
C THR A 236 -8.61 -9.94 -36.45
N LYS A 237 -7.96 -9.96 -35.27
CA LYS A 237 -8.60 -10.48 -34.06
C LYS A 237 -9.41 -9.37 -33.40
N LYS A 238 -10.70 -9.62 -33.18
CA LYS A 238 -11.65 -8.66 -32.61
C LYS A 238 -11.92 -8.93 -31.14
N TYR A 239 -12.04 -7.86 -30.37
CA TYR A 239 -12.40 -7.85 -28.97
C TYR A 239 -13.57 -6.90 -28.73
N GLU A 240 -14.37 -7.17 -27.72
CA GLU A 240 -15.36 -6.20 -27.21
C GLU A 240 -14.67 -5.30 -26.19
N GLY A 241 -14.80 -3.99 -26.35
CA GLY A 241 -14.32 -2.98 -25.42
C GLY A 241 -15.44 -2.11 -24.88
N ASN A 242 -15.22 -1.49 -23.74
CA ASN A 242 -16.14 -0.51 -23.14
C ASN A 242 -15.43 0.83 -22.96
N ILE A 243 -16.04 1.93 -23.40
CA ILE A 243 -15.51 3.28 -23.16
C ILE A 243 -15.62 3.58 -21.67
N THR A 244 -14.48 3.81 -21.00
CA THR A 244 -14.39 4.06 -19.56
C THR A 244 -14.13 5.53 -19.25
N TRP A 245 -13.48 6.24 -20.17
CA TRP A 245 -13.11 7.64 -19.95
C TRP A 245 -12.98 8.39 -21.27
N ILE A 246 -13.34 9.68 -21.26
CA ILE A 246 -13.20 10.60 -22.37
C ILE A 246 -12.51 11.85 -21.84
N SER A 247 -11.46 12.33 -22.50
CA SER A 247 -10.75 13.56 -22.12
C SER A 247 -11.64 14.77 -22.19
N ALA A 248 -11.60 15.61 -21.16
CA ALA A 248 -12.26 16.92 -21.16
C ALA A 248 -11.47 18.00 -21.91
N GLN A 249 -10.22 17.70 -22.30
CA GLN A 249 -9.35 18.62 -22.99
C GLN A 249 -8.85 18.00 -24.30
N ALA A 250 -8.78 18.83 -25.34
CA ALA A 250 -8.20 18.43 -26.60
C ALA A 250 -6.66 18.32 -26.46
N GLU A 251 -6.09 17.31 -27.10
CA GLU A 251 -4.67 17.05 -27.17
C GLU A 251 -4.22 17.17 -28.64
N PHE A 252 -2.93 17.48 -28.86
CA PHE A 252 -2.34 17.30 -30.19
C PHE A 252 -2.08 15.82 -30.44
N THR A 253 -2.30 15.36 -31.68
CA THR A 253 -2.00 13.97 -32.02
C THR A 253 -0.57 13.59 -31.65
N PRO A 254 -0.33 12.52 -30.87
CA PRO A 254 1.00 12.20 -30.31
C PRO A 254 2.01 11.64 -31.33
N LYS A 255 1.83 11.80 -32.63
CA LYS A 255 2.72 11.24 -33.65
C LYS A 255 3.54 12.26 -34.41
N VAL A 256 4.76 11.83 -34.77
CA VAL A 256 5.68 12.50 -35.71
C VAL A 256 4.95 12.76 -37.01
N ILE A 257 4.64 14.00 -37.25
CA ILE A 257 3.78 14.48 -38.30
C ILE A 257 4.55 14.48 -39.61
N GLN A 258 4.05 13.78 -40.61
CA GLN A 258 4.69 13.68 -41.92
C GLN A 258 4.19 14.71 -42.93
N THR A 259 3.03 15.35 -42.70
CA THR A 259 2.49 16.35 -43.64
C THR A 259 2.06 17.64 -42.96
N LYS A 260 2.00 18.76 -43.71
CA LYS A 260 1.58 20.08 -43.20
C LYS A 260 0.08 20.11 -42.81
N GLU A 261 -0.73 19.28 -43.39
CA GLU A 261 -2.19 19.23 -43.21
C GLU A 261 -2.60 18.49 -41.90
N GLU A 262 -1.77 17.55 -41.43
CA GLU A 262 -2.01 16.79 -40.19
C GLU A 262 -1.61 17.55 -38.92
N ARG A 263 -0.95 18.72 -39.06
CA ARG A 263 -0.41 19.51 -37.93
C ARG A 263 -1.47 20.22 -37.06
N ALA A 264 -2.70 20.29 -37.52
CA ALA A 264 -3.71 21.19 -36.93
C ALA A 264 -4.93 20.49 -36.31
N ASN A 265 -4.99 19.16 -36.34
CA ASN A 265 -6.17 18.46 -35.83
C ASN A 265 -6.03 18.20 -34.33
N LEU A 266 -6.80 18.95 -33.54
CA LEU A 266 -7.07 18.64 -32.15
C LEU A 266 -7.89 17.36 -32.06
N VAL A 267 -7.50 16.48 -31.16
CA VAL A 267 -8.14 15.19 -30.90
C VAL A 267 -8.45 15.05 -29.42
N TYR A 268 -9.39 14.20 -29.10
CA TYR A 268 -9.72 13.88 -27.72
C TYR A 268 -9.29 12.44 -27.41
N ALA A 269 -8.56 12.26 -26.33
CA ALA A 269 -8.19 10.93 -25.86
C ALA A 269 -9.42 10.24 -25.26
N VAL A 270 -9.59 8.96 -25.62
CA VAL A 270 -10.63 8.09 -25.10
C VAL A 270 -9.99 6.80 -24.62
N LYS A 271 -10.36 6.34 -23.42
CA LYS A 271 -9.91 5.08 -22.88
C LYS A 271 -11.00 4.02 -23.04
N VAL A 272 -10.62 2.89 -23.56
CA VAL A 272 -11.46 1.73 -23.77
C VAL A 272 -10.90 0.57 -22.97
N ALA A 273 -11.67 0.05 -22.01
CA ALA A 273 -11.31 -1.16 -21.26
C ALA A 273 -11.59 -2.39 -22.13
N VAL A 274 -10.59 -3.25 -22.27
CA VAL A 274 -10.63 -4.48 -23.07
C VAL A 274 -10.14 -5.64 -22.23
N LYS A 275 -10.93 -6.70 -22.15
CA LYS A 275 -10.53 -7.93 -21.45
C LYS A 275 -9.44 -8.65 -22.26
N ASN A 276 -8.32 -8.93 -21.62
CA ASN A 276 -7.18 -9.58 -22.24
C ASN A 276 -7.27 -11.11 -22.09
N ASP A 277 -7.09 -11.82 -23.18
CA ASP A 277 -6.96 -13.28 -23.20
C ASP A 277 -5.50 -13.77 -23.16
N GLY A 278 -4.55 -12.84 -22.92
CA GLY A 278 -3.10 -13.07 -22.93
C GLY A 278 -2.40 -12.62 -24.23
N SER A 279 -3.16 -12.30 -25.27
CA SER A 279 -2.61 -11.85 -26.56
C SER A 279 -2.25 -10.35 -26.56
N LEU A 280 -2.99 -9.54 -25.80
CA LEU A 280 -2.77 -8.10 -25.75
C LEU A 280 -1.52 -7.77 -24.93
N LYS A 281 -0.70 -6.85 -25.45
CA LYS A 281 0.55 -6.37 -24.82
C LYS A 281 0.55 -4.86 -24.73
N ILE A 282 1.26 -4.33 -23.73
CA ILE A 282 1.47 -2.89 -23.57
C ILE A 282 2.21 -2.35 -24.82
N GLY A 283 1.73 -1.23 -25.34
CA GLY A 283 2.26 -0.61 -26.55
C GLY A 283 1.76 -1.21 -27.88
N MET A 284 0.99 -2.32 -27.85
CA MET A 284 0.42 -2.93 -29.03
C MET A 284 -0.60 -1.98 -29.69
N PRO A 285 -0.47 -1.71 -31.00
CA PRO A 285 -1.43 -0.87 -31.73
C PRO A 285 -2.76 -1.61 -31.89
N ALA A 286 -3.85 -0.86 -31.94
CA ALA A 286 -5.18 -1.37 -32.21
C ALA A 286 -6.07 -0.34 -32.90
N GLU A 287 -7.08 -0.88 -33.56
CA GLU A 287 -8.11 -0.13 -34.27
C GLU A 287 -9.44 -0.24 -33.52
N VAL A 288 -10.27 0.82 -33.57
CA VAL A 288 -11.57 0.86 -32.90
C VAL A 288 -12.67 1.29 -33.85
N TRP A 289 -13.77 0.57 -33.81
CA TRP A 289 -15.05 0.93 -34.43
C TRP A 289 -16.03 1.33 -33.32
N LEU A 290 -16.54 2.54 -33.42
CA LEU A 290 -17.40 3.20 -32.42
C LEU A 290 -18.87 2.84 -32.54
N LYS A 291 -19.21 2.00 -33.53
CA LYS A 291 -20.58 1.53 -33.80
C LYS A 291 -20.78 0.09 -33.35
#